data_4d97252bb61106007c2289dd54d4735d
#
_entry.id   4d97252bb61106007c2289dd54d4735d
#
_cell.length_a   1.000
_cell.length_b   1.000
_cell.length_c   1.000
_cell.angle_alpha   90.00
_cell.angle_beta   90.00
_cell.angle_gamma   90.00
#
_symmetry.space_group_name_H-M   'P 1'
#
loop_
_entity.id
_entity.type
_entity.pdbx_description
1 polymer ?
#
loop_
_entity_poly.entity_id
_entity_poly.type
_entity_poly.pdbx_seq_one_letter_code
_entity_poly.pdbx_strand_id
1 'polypeptide(L)'
;MAKHKIWNIDSAAKEVANLWGGIKGEQLAMMKTYIQVTKYKKGEIIYENGTIPKEAMCLLAGKVKIYKDGINGKSQIIRVIKPSEFLGFRAYFANEAYRTAAMALDNCVVAHFPMKVLMKMLQSSYNIGFYFIKYLSIEIGKSDDRTVNLTQKHIRARLADALLFLLDSYGLAKDGCTLDCSLSREDLANIANMTTSNCIRTLSSFVTEGLISTNVRKIKILNEEELKNIAERG
;
A
#
# COMPACT_ATOMS: atom_id res chain seq x y z
N MET A 1 6.02 4.75 -24.06
CA MET A 1 6.60 5.66 -23.06
C MET A 1 5.44 6.28 -22.28
N ALA A 2 5.17 5.86 -21.06
CA ALA A 2 4.20 6.55 -20.22
C ALA A 2 4.76 7.95 -19.95
N LYS A 3 4.04 8.99 -20.39
CA LYS A 3 4.39 10.39 -20.09
C LYS A 3 4.47 10.49 -18.56
N HIS A 4 5.64 10.82 -18.01
CA HIS A 4 5.78 11.14 -16.59
C HIS A 4 4.82 12.29 -16.29
N LYS A 5 3.70 12.00 -15.62
CA LYS A 5 2.74 13.03 -15.19
C LYS A 5 3.48 13.94 -14.22
N ILE A 6 3.64 15.20 -14.59
CA ILE A 6 4.20 16.22 -13.68
C ILE A 6 3.10 16.58 -12.71
N TRP A 7 3.34 16.29 -11.43
CA TRP A 7 2.41 16.62 -10.36
C TRP A 7 2.69 18.03 -9.85
N ASN A 8 1.68 18.90 -9.99
CA ASN A 8 1.61 20.21 -9.37
C ASN A 8 0.35 20.30 -8.50
N ILE A 9 0.16 21.41 -7.80
CA ILE A 9 -0.99 21.64 -6.92
C ILE A 9 -2.32 21.40 -7.65
N ASP A 10 -2.48 21.92 -8.87
CA ASP A 10 -3.72 21.78 -9.64
C ASP A 10 -4.02 20.35 -10.03
N SER A 11 -3.03 19.61 -10.54
CA SER A 11 -3.20 18.23 -10.93
C SER A 11 -3.44 17.30 -9.72
N ALA A 12 -2.76 17.57 -8.60
CA ALA A 12 -2.95 16.85 -7.35
C ALA A 12 -4.35 17.09 -6.76
N ALA A 13 -4.79 18.35 -6.68
CA ALA A 13 -6.11 18.70 -6.18
C ALA A 13 -7.24 18.09 -7.04
N LYS A 14 -7.09 18.09 -8.36
CA LYS A 14 -8.05 17.45 -9.28
C LYS A 14 -8.10 15.93 -9.07
N GLU A 15 -6.96 15.27 -8.91
CA GLU A 15 -6.90 13.83 -8.65
C GLU A 15 -7.65 13.47 -7.37
N VAL A 16 -7.34 14.16 -6.27
CA VAL A 16 -8.01 13.97 -4.98
C VAL A 16 -9.50 14.26 -5.08
N ALA A 17 -9.90 15.35 -5.76
CA ALA A 17 -11.29 15.74 -5.95
C ALA A 17 -12.10 14.65 -6.70
N ASN A 18 -11.49 14.01 -7.70
CA ASN A 18 -12.13 12.95 -8.47
C ASN A 18 -12.42 11.72 -7.60
N LEU A 19 -11.53 11.38 -6.65
CA LEU A 19 -11.73 10.25 -5.72
C LEU A 19 -12.98 10.44 -4.84
N TRP A 20 -13.34 11.70 -4.56
CA TRP A 20 -14.50 12.05 -3.73
C TRP A 20 -15.76 12.36 -4.53
N GLY A 21 -15.85 11.92 -5.78
CA GLY A 21 -17.00 12.14 -6.63
C GLY A 21 -17.02 13.48 -7.36
N GLY A 22 -15.86 14.11 -7.51
CA GLY A 22 -15.70 15.33 -8.31
C GLY A 22 -16.13 16.62 -7.61
N ILE A 23 -15.61 16.87 -6.41
CA ILE A 23 -15.84 18.14 -5.71
C ILE A 23 -15.44 19.33 -6.57
N LYS A 24 -16.20 20.44 -6.48
CA LYS A 24 -16.07 21.63 -7.31
C LYS A 24 -16.18 22.92 -6.46
N GLY A 25 -16.03 24.06 -7.12
CA GLY A 25 -16.27 25.37 -6.49
C GLY A 25 -15.35 25.63 -5.28
N GLU A 26 -15.95 26.12 -4.22
CA GLU A 26 -15.27 26.53 -2.99
C GLU A 26 -14.45 25.43 -2.34
N GLN A 27 -14.95 24.19 -2.33
CA GLN A 27 -14.25 23.04 -1.75
C GLN A 27 -12.95 22.73 -2.51
N LEU A 28 -12.99 22.76 -3.85
CA LEU A 28 -11.79 22.58 -4.66
C LEU A 28 -10.79 23.73 -4.48
N ALA A 29 -11.28 24.96 -4.40
CA ALA A 29 -10.44 26.15 -4.14
C ALA A 29 -9.77 26.05 -2.76
N MET A 30 -10.52 25.69 -1.72
CA MET A 30 -9.98 25.44 -0.38
C MET A 30 -8.90 24.38 -0.40
N MET A 31 -9.15 23.23 -1.06
CA MET A 31 -8.15 22.16 -1.17
C MET A 31 -6.87 22.67 -1.83
N LYS A 32 -6.97 23.40 -2.94
CA LYS A 32 -5.81 23.96 -3.66
C LYS A 32 -4.97 24.91 -2.81
N THR A 33 -5.60 25.63 -1.90
CA THR A 33 -4.90 26.56 -0.99
C THR A 33 -4.02 25.84 0.01
N TYR A 34 -4.43 24.64 0.45
CA TYR A 34 -3.76 23.94 1.55
C TYR A 34 -3.01 22.68 1.13
N ILE A 35 -3.22 22.17 -0.09
CA ILE A 35 -2.55 20.99 -0.58
C ILE A 35 -1.08 21.29 -0.85
N GLN A 36 -0.22 20.38 -0.41
CA GLN A 36 1.21 20.38 -0.71
C GLN A 36 1.57 19.09 -1.44
N VAL A 37 2.52 19.17 -2.37
CA VAL A 37 2.98 18.02 -3.15
C VAL A 37 4.43 17.75 -2.82
N THR A 38 4.71 16.65 -2.16
CA THR A 38 6.05 16.24 -1.71
C THR A 38 6.53 15.02 -2.49
N LYS A 39 7.81 15.03 -2.85
CA LYS A 39 8.49 13.88 -3.46
C LYS A 39 9.31 13.17 -2.41
N TYR A 40 9.19 11.85 -2.37
CA TYR A 40 9.96 10.96 -1.52
C TYR A 40 10.79 10.03 -2.37
N LYS A 41 12.07 9.86 -2.02
CA LYS A 41 12.92 8.84 -2.59
C LYS A 41 12.63 7.48 -1.97
N LYS A 42 12.96 6.41 -2.68
CA LYS A 42 12.90 5.06 -2.13
C LYS A 42 13.62 4.97 -0.79
N GLY A 43 12.93 4.42 0.21
CA GLY A 43 13.43 4.24 1.59
C GLY A 43 13.18 5.43 2.51
N GLU A 44 12.70 6.58 2.02
CA GLU A 44 12.37 7.71 2.88
C GLU A 44 11.08 7.46 3.67
N ILE A 45 11.10 7.86 4.95
CA ILE A 45 9.98 7.75 5.87
C ILE A 45 9.01 8.91 5.61
N ILE A 46 7.73 8.58 5.50
CA ILE A 46 6.64 9.54 5.29
C ILE A 46 6.03 9.95 6.63
N TYR A 47 5.80 8.99 7.52
CA TYR A 47 5.47 9.23 8.92
C TYR A 47 5.97 8.08 9.80
N GLU A 48 6.21 8.36 11.07
CA GLU A 48 6.74 7.41 12.05
C GLU A 48 5.67 6.94 13.04
N ASN A 49 5.83 5.71 13.52
CA ASN A 49 5.05 5.17 14.62
C ASN A 49 5.17 6.07 15.86
N GLY A 50 4.07 6.29 16.59
CA GLY A 50 4.03 7.12 17.80
C GLY A 50 3.89 8.62 17.54
N THR A 51 4.00 9.10 16.31
CA THR A 51 3.78 10.53 16.01
C THR A 51 2.30 10.86 15.87
N ILE A 52 1.93 12.11 16.19
CA ILE A 52 0.55 12.58 16.13
C ILE A 52 0.18 12.93 14.67
N PRO A 53 -0.92 12.39 14.14
CA PRO A 53 -1.37 12.68 12.79
C PRO A 53 -1.85 14.14 12.67
N LYS A 54 -1.28 14.89 11.74
CA LYS A 54 -1.66 16.28 11.46
C LYS A 54 -2.25 16.47 10.06
N GLU A 55 -1.95 15.54 9.17
CA GLU A 55 -2.25 15.64 7.74
C GLU A 55 -2.91 14.35 7.24
N ALA A 56 -3.81 14.51 6.29
CA ALA A 56 -4.23 13.44 5.40
C ALA A 56 -3.29 13.46 4.19
N MET A 57 -2.95 12.29 3.72
CA MET A 57 -2.03 12.10 2.60
C MET A 57 -2.70 11.24 1.52
N CYS A 58 -2.50 11.62 0.25
CA CYS A 58 -2.93 10.84 -0.91
C CYS A 58 -1.71 10.51 -1.76
N LEU A 59 -1.48 9.25 -2.04
CA LEU A 59 -0.40 8.83 -2.93
C LEU A 59 -0.80 9.12 -4.37
N LEU A 60 0.02 9.92 -5.07
CA LEU A 60 -0.21 10.32 -6.46
C LEU A 60 0.61 9.48 -7.45
N ALA A 61 1.78 9.02 -7.04
CA ALA A 61 2.66 8.16 -7.84
C ALA A 61 3.62 7.37 -6.94
N GLY A 62 4.10 6.25 -7.43
CA GLY A 62 4.95 5.34 -6.67
C GLY A 62 4.16 4.40 -5.78
N LYS A 63 4.80 3.82 -4.76
CA LYS A 63 4.21 2.88 -3.81
C LYS A 63 4.77 3.08 -2.42
N VAL A 64 3.92 2.97 -1.41
CA VAL A 64 4.27 3.18 -0.01
C VAL A 64 3.92 1.94 0.80
N LYS A 65 4.85 1.44 1.60
CA LYS A 65 4.55 0.40 2.60
C LYS A 65 4.11 1.03 3.92
N ILE A 66 3.04 0.51 4.47
CA ILE A 66 2.64 0.71 5.87
C ILE A 66 3.14 -0.49 6.64
N TYR A 67 3.97 -0.26 7.64
CA TYR A 67 4.59 -1.34 8.42
C TYR A 67 4.57 -1.04 9.91
N LYS A 68 4.75 -2.08 10.68
CA LYS A 68 4.86 -2.01 12.14
C LYS A 68 6.03 -2.88 12.57
N ASP A 69 6.88 -2.35 13.42
CA ASP A 69 7.93 -3.10 14.05
C ASP A 69 7.34 -3.97 15.17
N GLY A 70 7.62 -5.25 15.08
CA GLY A 70 7.22 -6.25 16.05
C GLY A 70 8.31 -6.50 17.09
N ILE A 71 8.12 -7.57 17.85
CA ILE A 71 9.08 -8.02 18.87
C ILE A 71 10.41 -8.40 18.17
N ASN A 72 11.52 -8.05 18.79
CA ASN A 72 12.88 -8.33 18.29
C ASN A 72 13.24 -7.61 16.95
N GLY A 73 12.67 -6.44 16.68
CA GLY A 73 13.02 -5.63 15.52
C GLY A 73 12.56 -6.20 14.18
N LYS A 74 11.72 -7.23 14.16
CA LYS A 74 11.12 -7.74 12.91
C LYS A 74 9.98 -6.83 12.49
N SER A 75 10.11 -6.21 11.33
CA SER A 75 9.05 -5.41 10.74
C SER A 75 8.02 -6.29 10.02
N GLN A 76 6.74 -5.98 10.20
CA GLN A 76 5.63 -6.59 9.46
C GLN A 76 5.05 -5.56 8.49
N ILE A 77 5.02 -5.86 7.20
CA ILE A 77 4.30 -5.03 6.22
C ILE A 77 2.81 -5.32 6.37
N ILE A 78 2.07 -4.29 6.76
CA ILE A 78 0.62 -4.37 6.98
C ILE A 78 -0.14 -4.10 5.69
N ARG A 79 0.30 -3.11 4.90
CA ARG A 79 -0.33 -2.72 3.64
C ARG A 79 0.69 -2.13 2.67
N VAL A 80 0.37 -2.21 1.39
CA VAL A 80 1.02 -1.40 0.35
C VAL A 80 -0.03 -0.45 -0.21
N ILE A 81 0.28 0.83 -0.18
CA ILE A 81 -0.58 1.90 -0.70
C ILE A 81 -0.24 2.12 -2.18
N LYS A 82 -1.27 2.12 -3.01
CA LYS A 82 -1.21 2.35 -4.46
C LYS A 82 -1.53 3.81 -4.80
N PRO A 83 -1.19 4.29 -6.00
CA PRO A 83 -1.65 5.60 -6.46
C PRO A 83 -3.17 5.76 -6.35
N SER A 84 -3.61 6.95 -5.98
CA SER A 84 -5.00 7.32 -5.69
C SER A 84 -5.57 6.73 -4.41
N GLU A 85 -4.74 6.20 -3.52
CA GLU A 85 -5.15 5.77 -2.18
C GLU A 85 -4.70 6.75 -1.10
N PHE A 86 -5.48 6.80 -0.01
CA PHE A 86 -5.20 7.64 1.15
C PHE A 86 -4.44 6.89 2.24
N LEU A 87 -3.58 7.64 2.96
CA LEU A 87 -2.86 7.16 4.14
C LEU A 87 -2.82 8.26 5.22
N GLY A 88 -2.48 7.89 6.45
CA GLY A 88 -2.27 8.83 7.56
C GLY A 88 -3.55 9.29 8.29
N PHE A 89 -4.74 9.12 7.72
CA PHE A 89 -5.98 9.66 8.28
C PHE A 89 -6.62 8.82 9.40
N ARG A 90 -6.41 7.48 9.40
CA ARG A 90 -7.06 6.56 10.35
C ARG A 90 -6.79 6.93 11.81
N ALA A 91 -5.53 7.17 12.15
CA ALA A 91 -5.13 7.50 13.52
C ALA A 91 -5.74 8.82 14.00
N TYR A 92 -5.91 9.80 13.11
CA TYR A 92 -6.59 11.04 13.42
C TYR A 92 -8.08 10.81 13.75
N PHE A 93 -8.80 10.02 12.93
CA PHE A 93 -10.21 9.71 13.21
C PHE A 93 -10.38 8.89 14.50
N ALA A 94 -9.39 8.05 14.84
CA ALA A 94 -9.37 7.30 16.08
C ALA A 94 -8.88 8.12 17.30
N ASN A 95 -8.50 9.39 17.09
CA ASN A 95 -7.93 10.26 18.13
C ASN A 95 -6.74 9.63 18.85
N GLU A 96 -5.82 9.04 18.07
CA GLU A 96 -4.62 8.37 18.60
C GLU A 96 -3.37 8.74 17.78
N ALA A 97 -2.19 8.44 18.33
CA ALA A 97 -0.93 8.49 17.57
C ALA A 97 -0.88 7.39 16.51
N TYR A 98 -0.02 7.52 15.50
CA TYR A 98 0.21 6.46 14.54
C TYR A 98 0.69 5.19 15.25
N ARG A 99 0.04 4.07 14.96
CA ARG A 99 0.45 2.73 15.44
C ARG A 99 1.32 1.98 14.44
N THR A 100 1.63 2.62 13.32
CA THR A 100 2.41 2.10 12.20
C THR A 100 3.31 3.20 11.68
N ALA A 101 4.29 2.84 10.86
CA ALA A 101 5.07 3.79 10.07
C ALA A 101 4.76 3.64 8.57
N ALA A 102 5.04 4.67 7.79
CA ALA A 102 4.94 4.66 6.33
C ALA A 102 6.29 4.99 5.69
N MET A 103 6.68 4.21 4.70
CA MET A 103 7.95 4.36 3.98
C MET A 103 7.74 4.17 2.47
N ALA A 104 8.42 4.99 1.69
CA ALA A 104 8.41 4.91 0.24
C ALA A 104 9.13 3.63 -0.26
N LEU A 105 8.42 2.77 -0.99
CA LEU A 105 8.99 1.57 -1.64
C LEU A 105 9.68 1.90 -2.97
N ASP A 106 9.19 2.94 -3.64
CA ASP A 106 9.73 3.53 -4.87
C ASP A 106 9.87 5.03 -4.70
N ASN A 107 10.34 5.74 -5.74
CA ASN A 107 10.21 7.18 -5.76
C ASN A 107 8.73 7.56 -5.81
N CYS A 108 8.25 8.24 -4.78
CA CYS A 108 6.85 8.56 -4.57
C CYS A 108 6.56 10.05 -4.72
N VAL A 109 5.33 10.35 -5.10
CA VAL A 109 4.75 11.69 -5.03
C VAL A 109 3.50 11.61 -4.16
N VAL A 110 3.46 12.40 -3.10
CA VAL A 110 2.38 12.40 -2.12
C VAL A 110 1.78 13.79 -2.01
N ALA A 111 0.46 13.86 -2.07
CA ALA A 111 -0.29 15.08 -1.76
C ALA A 111 -0.60 15.07 -0.27
N HIS A 112 -0.28 16.15 0.41
CA HIS A 112 -0.55 16.39 1.83
C HIS A 112 -1.54 17.51 1.99
N PHE A 113 -2.45 17.41 2.94
CA PHE A 113 -3.30 18.52 3.36
C PHE A 113 -3.71 18.37 4.83
N PRO A 114 -3.83 19.50 5.54
CA PRO A 114 -4.09 19.46 6.97
C PRO A 114 -5.40 18.73 7.30
N MET A 115 -5.40 17.88 8.31
CA MET A 115 -6.62 17.18 8.78
C MET A 115 -7.75 18.17 9.12
N LYS A 116 -7.44 19.35 9.65
CA LYS A 116 -8.44 20.40 9.92
C LYS A 116 -9.20 20.84 8.66
N VAL A 117 -8.52 20.89 7.50
CA VAL A 117 -9.13 21.20 6.20
C VAL A 117 -10.03 20.05 5.76
N LEU A 118 -9.54 18.81 5.85
CA LEU A 118 -10.34 17.63 5.55
C LEU A 118 -11.62 17.60 6.41
N MET A 119 -11.52 17.89 7.71
CA MET A 119 -12.68 17.90 8.60
C MET A 119 -13.73 18.95 8.20
N LYS A 120 -13.32 20.14 7.78
CA LYS A 120 -14.26 21.15 7.24
C LYS A 120 -14.95 20.66 5.96
N MET A 121 -14.19 20.00 5.07
CA MET A 121 -14.75 19.45 3.82
C MET A 121 -15.71 18.29 4.10
N LEU A 122 -15.43 17.43 5.07
CA LEU A 122 -16.34 16.36 5.53
C LEU A 122 -17.67 16.89 6.02
N GLN A 123 -17.69 18.00 6.75
CA GLN A 123 -18.92 18.63 7.25
C GLN A 123 -19.81 19.18 6.12
N SER A 124 -19.21 19.55 5.00
CA SER A 124 -19.90 20.16 3.86
C SER A 124 -20.20 19.20 2.71
N SER A 125 -19.75 17.94 2.79
CA SER A 125 -19.93 16.95 1.72
C SER A 125 -20.09 15.53 2.26
N TYR A 126 -21.28 14.98 2.09
CA TYR A 126 -21.57 13.57 2.38
C TYR A 126 -20.65 12.61 1.61
N ASN A 127 -20.36 12.90 0.34
CA ASN A 127 -19.55 12.04 -0.51
C ASN A 127 -18.15 11.80 0.03
N ILE A 128 -17.53 12.84 0.62
CA ILE A 128 -16.21 12.71 1.23
C ILE A 128 -16.27 11.78 2.45
N GLY A 129 -17.27 11.95 3.31
CA GLY A 129 -17.47 11.08 4.47
C GLY A 129 -17.73 9.64 4.07
N PHE A 130 -18.62 9.44 3.09
CA PHE A 130 -18.95 8.12 2.58
C PHE A 130 -17.75 7.41 1.92
N TYR A 131 -16.88 8.16 1.23
CA TYR A 131 -15.62 7.63 0.70
C TYR A 131 -14.75 7.00 1.80
N PHE A 132 -14.54 7.73 2.90
CA PHE A 132 -13.72 7.21 4.01
C PHE A 132 -14.39 6.06 4.76
N ILE A 133 -15.70 6.08 4.95
CA ILE A 133 -16.46 4.97 5.54
C ILE A 133 -16.31 3.72 4.67
N LYS A 134 -16.56 3.83 3.36
CA LYS A 134 -16.41 2.72 2.41
C LYS A 134 -14.97 2.18 2.40
N TYR A 135 -14.00 3.08 2.36
CA TYR A 135 -12.58 2.70 2.39
C TYR A 135 -12.24 1.90 3.65
N LEU A 136 -12.62 2.41 4.83
CA LEU A 136 -12.36 1.74 6.11
C LEU A 136 -13.08 0.40 6.22
N SER A 137 -14.33 0.29 5.75
CA SER A 137 -15.09 -0.95 5.73
C SER A 137 -14.41 -2.04 4.90
N ILE A 138 -13.90 -1.68 3.71
CA ILE A 138 -13.13 -2.60 2.85
C ILE A 138 -11.83 -3.03 3.55
N GLU A 139 -11.13 -2.11 4.19
CA GLU A 139 -9.86 -2.41 4.87
C GLU A 139 -10.05 -3.28 6.12
N ILE A 140 -11.19 -3.16 6.82
CA ILE A 140 -11.55 -4.07 7.91
C ILE A 140 -11.73 -5.49 7.37
N GLY A 141 -12.54 -5.69 6.32
CA GLY A 141 -12.71 -7.02 5.72
C GLY A 141 -11.38 -7.66 5.28
N LYS A 142 -10.52 -6.90 4.60
CA LYS A 142 -9.17 -7.37 4.24
C LYS A 142 -8.31 -7.71 5.48
N SER A 143 -8.49 -7.01 6.58
CA SER A 143 -7.75 -7.27 7.83
C SER A 143 -8.24 -8.57 8.48
N ASP A 144 -9.54 -8.85 8.43
CA ASP A 144 -10.13 -10.09 8.93
C ASP A 144 -9.62 -11.29 8.12
N ASP A 145 -9.69 -11.22 6.79
CA ASP A 145 -9.14 -12.26 5.89
C ASP A 145 -7.65 -12.51 6.17
N ARG A 146 -6.88 -11.45 6.33
CA ARG A 146 -5.45 -11.57 6.64
C ARG A 146 -5.20 -12.24 7.99
N THR A 147 -6.01 -11.95 9.00
CA THR A 147 -5.90 -12.55 10.34
C THR A 147 -6.11 -14.06 10.25
N VAL A 148 -7.13 -14.51 9.53
CA VAL A 148 -7.41 -15.94 9.30
C VAL A 148 -6.24 -16.59 8.53
N ASN A 149 -5.81 -15.95 7.42
CA ASN A 149 -4.72 -16.48 6.60
C ASN A 149 -3.41 -16.63 7.37
N LEU A 150 -3.07 -15.69 8.24
CA LEU A 150 -1.84 -15.74 9.04
C LEU A 150 -1.87 -16.84 10.12
N THR A 151 -3.05 -17.20 10.62
CA THR A 151 -3.21 -18.16 11.70
C THR A 151 -3.45 -19.58 11.21
N GLN A 152 -4.11 -19.76 10.07
CA GLN A 152 -4.56 -21.06 9.59
C GLN A 152 -3.76 -21.61 8.40
N LYS A 153 -3.16 -20.74 7.57
CA LYS A 153 -2.42 -21.17 6.39
C LYS A 153 -1.00 -21.63 6.70
N HIS A 154 -0.57 -22.70 6.05
CA HIS A 154 0.81 -23.16 6.07
C HIS A 154 1.76 -22.16 5.37
N ILE A 155 3.06 -22.25 5.67
CA ILE A 155 4.11 -21.37 5.14
C ILE A 155 4.04 -21.24 3.60
N ARG A 156 3.77 -22.36 2.92
CA ARG A 156 3.72 -22.43 1.46
C ARG A 156 2.56 -21.59 0.89
N ALA A 157 1.37 -21.75 1.46
CA ALA A 157 0.19 -20.96 1.06
C ALA A 157 0.36 -19.46 1.38
N ARG A 158 0.94 -19.13 2.53
CA ARG A 158 1.23 -17.73 2.88
C ARG A 158 2.20 -17.06 1.92
N LEU A 159 3.20 -17.80 1.40
CA LEU A 159 4.09 -17.26 0.37
C LEU A 159 3.36 -17.08 -0.97
N ALA A 160 2.50 -18.02 -1.35
CA ALA A 160 1.65 -17.87 -2.54
C ALA A 160 0.74 -16.63 -2.42
N ASP A 161 0.04 -16.46 -1.29
CA ASP A 161 -0.76 -15.26 -1.00
C ASP A 161 0.08 -13.96 -1.10
N ALA A 162 1.30 -13.97 -0.57
CA ALA A 162 2.18 -12.80 -0.63
C ALA A 162 2.57 -12.45 -2.08
N LEU A 163 2.84 -13.44 -2.91
CA LEU A 163 3.14 -13.23 -4.33
C LEU A 163 1.92 -12.72 -5.10
N LEU A 164 0.73 -13.28 -4.86
CA LEU A 164 -0.53 -12.81 -5.45
C LEU A 164 -0.89 -11.40 -4.98
N PHE A 165 -0.69 -11.09 -3.70
CA PHE A 165 -0.85 -9.74 -3.18
C PHE A 165 0.09 -8.75 -3.87
N LEU A 166 1.35 -9.14 -4.13
CA LEU A 166 2.29 -8.31 -4.87
C LEU A 166 1.88 -8.15 -6.33
N LEU A 167 1.38 -9.19 -6.96
CA LEU A 167 0.84 -9.14 -8.33
C LEU A 167 -0.34 -8.17 -8.40
N ASP A 168 -1.29 -8.26 -7.50
CA ASP A 168 -2.42 -7.32 -7.42
C ASP A 168 -1.94 -5.88 -7.15
N SER A 169 -0.97 -5.72 -6.22
CA SER A 169 -0.49 -4.39 -5.79
C SER A 169 0.40 -3.70 -6.81
N TYR A 170 1.20 -4.45 -7.55
CA TYR A 170 2.24 -3.91 -8.42
C TYR A 170 1.97 -4.17 -9.91
N GLY A 171 1.19 -5.20 -10.19
CA GLY A 171 1.03 -5.67 -11.56
C GLY A 171 2.30 -6.33 -12.10
N LEU A 172 2.33 -6.52 -13.42
CA LEU A 172 3.45 -7.07 -14.15
C LEU A 172 4.20 -5.99 -14.90
N ALA A 173 5.50 -6.16 -15.02
CA ALA A 173 6.37 -5.35 -15.85
C ALA A 173 6.02 -5.52 -17.35
N LYS A 174 6.70 -4.80 -18.23
CA LYS A 174 6.44 -4.81 -19.68
C LYS A 174 6.57 -6.19 -20.34
N ASP A 175 7.28 -7.13 -19.71
CA ASP A 175 7.43 -8.50 -20.21
C ASP A 175 6.20 -9.39 -19.90
N GLY A 176 5.19 -8.86 -19.22
CA GLY A 176 3.94 -9.56 -18.93
C GLY A 176 4.03 -10.71 -17.92
N CYS A 177 5.18 -10.89 -17.26
CA CYS A 177 5.37 -12.00 -16.30
C CYS A 177 6.20 -11.63 -15.08
N THR A 178 7.06 -10.61 -15.12
CA THR A 178 7.84 -10.17 -13.97
C THR A 178 7.00 -9.22 -13.10
N LEU A 179 6.95 -9.46 -11.78
CA LEU A 179 6.34 -8.52 -10.85
C LEU A 179 7.00 -7.14 -10.99
N ASP A 180 6.18 -6.08 -11.18
CA ASP A 180 6.68 -4.70 -11.33
C ASP A 180 7.09 -4.10 -9.97
N CYS A 181 7.86 -4.87 -9.21
CA CYS A 181 8.45 -4.47 -7.95
C CYS A 181 9.84 -5.11 -7.75
N SER A 182 10.62 -4.51 -6.88
CA SER A 182 11.92 -5.03 -6.45
C SER A 182 11.98 -5.03 -4.93
N LEU A 183 11.64 -6.17 -4.34
CA LEU A 183 11.63 -6.38 -2.89
C LEU A 183 12.81 -7.24 -2.45
N SER A 184 13.31 -6.96 -1.25
CA SER A 184 14.26 -7.85 -0.61
C SER A 184 13.60 -9.16 -0.20
N ARG A 185 14.37 -10.21 0.04
CA ARG A 185 13.85 -11.48 0.60
C ARG A 185 13.27 -11.28 2.00
N GLU A 186 13.79 -10.33 2.74
CA GLU A 186 13.29 -9.92 4.04
C GLU A 186 11.92 -9.23 3.93
N ASP A 187 11.74 -8.26 3.01
CA ASP A 187 10.44 -7.63 2.79
C ASP A 187 9.38 -8.66 2.38
N LEU A 188 9.73 -9.60 1.50
CA LEU A 188 8.83 -10.67 1.09
C LEU A 188 8.47 -11.60 2.25
N ALA A 189 9.46 -11.98 3.07
CA ALA A 189 9.24 -12.78 4.27
C ALA A 189 8.33 -12.04 5.27
N ASN A 190 8.51 -10.73 5.43
CA ASN A 190 7.67 -9.89 6.27
C ASN A 190 6.21 -9.79 5.76
N ILE A 191 6.01 -9.73 4.44
CA ILE A 191 4.65 -9.78 3.85
C ILE A 191 3.98 -11.13 4.14
N ALA A 192 4.73 -12.24 3.96
CA ALA A 192 4.23 -13.60 4.17
C ALA A 192 4.23 -14.05 5.64
N ASN A 193 4.62 -13.18 6.58
CA ASN A 193 4.75 -13.46 8.01
C ASN A 193 5.54 -14.74 8.29
N MET A 194 6.76 -14.81 7.77
CA MET A 194 7.68 -15.95 7.97
C MET A 194 9.11 -15.46 8.17
N THR A 195 10.01 -16.37 8.53
CA THR A 195 11.44 -16.07 8.57
C THR A 195 12.00 -15.95 7.16
N THR A 196 13.05 -15.13 6.99
CA THR A 196 13.74 -14.99 5.69
C THR A 196 14.25 -16.34 5.17
N SER A 197 14.75 -17.20 6.05
CA SER A 197 15.21 -18.56 5.70
C SER A 197 14.08 -19.42 5.14
N ASN A 198 12.90 -19.39 5.78
CA ASN A 198 11.73 -20.11 5.29
C ASN A 198 11.26 -19.55 3.93
N CYS A 199 11.26 -18.23 3.78
CA CYS A 199 10.91 -17.59 2.52
C CYS A 199 11.84 -18.05 1.38
N ILE A 200 13.15 -18.01 1.59
CA ILE A 200 14.14 -18.45 0.59
C ILE A 200 13.92 -19.92 0.22
N ARG A 201 13.75 -20.79 1.21
CA ARG A 201 13.54 -22.23 0.95
C ARG A 201 12.24 -22.49 0.17
N THR A 202 11.14 -21.83 0.54
CA THR A 202 9.86 -22.00 -0.16
C THR A 202 9.89 -21.40 -1.57
N LEU A 203 10.58 -20.26 -1.77
CA LEU A 203 10.81 -19.73 -3.12
C LEU A 203 11.59 -20.71 -4.00
N SER A 204 12.62 -21.37 -3.46
CA SER A 204 13.41 -22.36 -4.20
C SER A 204 12.53 -23.57 -4.60
N SER A 205 11.62 -24.03 -3.71
CA SER A 205 10.62 -25.05 -4.04
C SER A 205 9.73 -24.60 -5.20
N PHE A 206 9.19 -23.37 -5.16
CA PHE A 206 8.34 -22.82 -6.23
C PHE A 206 9.08 -22.68 -7.56
N VAL A 207 10.38 -22.38 -7.53
CA VAL A 207 11.22 -22.37 -8.75
C VAL A 207 11.39 -23.78 -9.32
N THR A 208 11.69 -24.78 -8.46
CA THR A 208 11.83 -26.18 -8.88
C THR A 208 10.54 -26.74 -9.50
N GLU A 209 9.40 -26.30 -8.99
CA GLU A 209 8.06 -26.69 -9.47
C GLU A 209 7.62 -25.92 -10.71
N GLY A 210 8.42 -24.95 -11.18
CA GLY A 210 8.08 -24.15 -12.37
C GLY A 210 6.95 -23.13 -12.13
N LEU A 211 6.61 -22.81 -10.89
CA LEU A 211 5.57 -21.81 -10.56
C LEU A 211 6.04 -20.39 -10.75
N ILE A 212 7.32 -20.15 -10.45
CA ILE A 212 7.99 -18.85 -10.57
C ILE A 212 9.41 -19.02 -11.09
N SER A 213 10.00 -17.93 -11.55
CA SER A 213 11.46 -17.85 -11.64
C SER A 213 11.97 -16.60 -10.92
N THR A 214 13.20 -16.66 -10.43
CA THR A 214 13.80 -15.57 -9.64
C THR A 214 15.13 -15.14 -10.22
N ASN A 215 15.33 -13.82 -10.30
CA ASN A 215 16.63 -13.23 -10.65
C ASN A 215 16.92 -12.10 -9.66
N VAL A 216 17.87 -12.35 -8.73
CA VAL A 216 18.23 -11.45 -7.63
C VAL A 216 17.00 -10.98 -6.85
N ARG A 217 16.49 -9.77 -7.14
CA ARG A 217 15.30 -9.17 -6.47
C ARG A 217 14.04 -9.19 -7.32
N LYS A 218 14.09 -9.73 -8.53
CA LYS A 218 12.95 -9.86 -9.44
C LYS A 218 12.36 -11.25 -9.34
N ILE A 219 11.05 -11.33 -9.44
CA ILE A 219 10.28 -12.57 -9.44
C ILE A 219 9.39 -12.56 -10.67
N LYS A 220 9.44 -13.62 -11.47
CA LYS A 220 8.52 -13.86 -12.56
C LYS A 220 7.47 -14.86 -12.11
N ILE A 221 6.22 -14.57 -12.38
CA ILE A 221 5.12 -15.50 -12.21
C ILE A 221 5.02 -16.32 -13.50
N LEU A 222 5.17 -17.64 -13.40
CA LEU A 222 5.08 -18.56 -14.53
C LEU A 222 3.74 -19.30 -14.56
N ASN A 223 3.16 -19.58 -13.40
CA ASN A 223 1.88 -20.24 -13.25
C ASN A 223 1.05 -19.57 -12.14
N GLU A 224 0.27 -18.56 -12.53
CA GLU A 224 -0.57 -17.82 -11.59
C GLU A 224 -1.71 -18.68 -11.04
N GLU A 225 -2.30 -19.55 -11.88
CA GLU A 225 -3.42 -20.40 -11.48
C GLU A 225 -3.03 -21.38 -10.38
N GLU A 226 -1.87 -22.03 -10.52
CA GLU A 226 -1.40 -22.95 -9.49
C GLU A 226 -0.97 -22.22 -8.20
N LEU A 227 -0.45 -20.98 -8.29
CA LEU A 227 -0.23 -20.16 -7.09
C LEU A 227 -1.55 -19.85 -6.37
N LYS A 228 -2.66 -19.59 -7.09
CA LYS A 228 -3.99 -19.41 -6.50
C LYS A 228 -4.47 -20.68 -5.82
N ASN A 229 -4.33 -21.82 -6.49
CA ASN A 229 -4.68 -23.13 -5.92
C ASN A 229 -3.93 -23.41 -4.61
N ILE A 230 -2.61 -23.13 -4.57
CA ILE A 230 -1.80 -23.31 -3.36
C ILE A 230 -2.25 -22.34 -2.26
N ALA A 231 -2.57 -21.10 -2.61
CA ALA A 231 -3.05 -20.11 -1.67
C ALA A 231 -4.41 -20.48 -1.05
N GLU A 232 -5.30 -21.11 -1.81
CA GLU A 232 -6.63 -21.52 -1.38
C GLU A 232 -6.64 -22.82 -0.55
N ARG A 233 -5.77 -23.76 -0.88
CA ARG A 233 -5.71 -25.06 -0.19
C ARG A 233 -5.09 -25.02 1.21
N GLY A 234 -4.48 -23.90 1.62
CA GLY A 234 -3.92 -23.66 2.95
C GLY A 234 -2.50 -24.18 3.11
#